data_79a9a8ca2b8fe4bd975b5b5c01dcd817
#
_entry.id   79a9a8ca2b8fe4bd975b5b5c01dcd817
#
_cell.length_a   1.000
_cell.length_b   1.000
_cell.length_c   1.000
_cell.angle_alpha   90.00
_cell.angle_beta   90.00
_cell.angle_gamma   90.00
#
_symmetry.space_group_name_H-M   'P 1'
#
loop_
_entity.id
_entity.type
_entity.pdbx_description
1 polymer ?
#
loop_
_entity_poly.entity_id
_entity_poly.type
_entity_poly.pdbx_seq_one_letter_code
_entity_poly.pdbx_strand_id
1 'polypeptide(L)'
;RSHLKRQQDYGHQTVGVMLSCNELSLNYAIVLYDKSHSKIEIVQDIIQELPRPPHAAYFLCDSWYASNKPMDSFAQKGFQTIGALRTNRIVYHNQVKQQAKQFAPGICKNDPNVSLVTVGKRSYYVYRCQGKMNGHKDAVVLLSYPEKSFREAKA
;
A
#
# COMPACT_ATOMS: atom_id res chain seq x y z
N ARG A 1 -17.91 4.31 -5.17
CA ARG A 1 -19.20 4.04 -4.50
C ARG A 1 -19.05 4.46 -3.05
N SER A 2 -19.79 5.50 -2.65
CA SER A 2 -19.95 5.81 -1.24
C SER A 2 -20.77 4.70 -0.59
N HIS A 3 -20.21 3.99 0.39
CA HIS A 3 -20.92 2.94 1.12
C HIS A 3 -22.01 3.49 2.07
N LEU A 4 -22.20 4.80 2.10
CA LEU A 4 -23.09 5.48 3.05
C LEU A 4 -24.47 5.82 2.51
N LYS A 5 -24.71 5.69 1.22
CA LYS A 5 -26.03 5.98 0.62
C LYS A 5 -26.35 4.99 -0.50
N ARG A 6 -27.58 4.46 -0.50
CA ARG A 6 -28.15 3.65 -1.59
C ARG A 6 -28.41 4.47 -2.88
N GLN A 7 -28.03 5.73 -2.93
CA GLN A 7 -28.18 6.62 -4.07
C GLN A 7 -26.97 6.50 -4.99
N GLN A 8 -27.21 6.36 -6.30
CA GLN A 8 -26.16 6.44 -7.32
C GLN A 8 -25.73 7.90 -7.42
N ASP A 9 -24.55 8.23 -6.97
CA ASP A 9 -23.96 9.55 -7.18
C ASP A 9 -23.37 9.58 -8.59
N TYR A 10 -23.84 10.53 -9.40
CA TYR A 10 -23.24 10.85 -10.69
C TYR A 10 -22.07 11.79 -10.46
N GLY A 11 -20.92 11.49 -11.05
CA GLY A 11 -19.72 12.32 -10.92
C GLY A 11 -18.60 11.86 -11.83
N HIS A 12 -17.65 12.75 -12.03
CA HIS A 12 -16.42 12.41 -12.74
C HIS A 12 -15.45 11.68 -11.81
N GLN A 13 -14.71 10.74 -12.36
CA GLN A 13 -13.60 10.08 -11.68
C GLN A 13 -12.31 10.55 -12.31
N THR A 14 -11.31 10.81 -11.49
CA THR A 14 -9.98 11.20 -11.95
C THR A 14 -8.93 10.23 -11.39
N VAL A 15 -7.84 10.11 -12.13
CA VAL A 15 -6.58 9.52 -11.66
C VAL A 15 -5.63 10.67 -11.44
N GLY A 16 -5.13 10.83 -10.21
CA GLY A 16 -4.21 11.90 -9.85
C GLY A 16 -2.88 11.35 -9.36
N VAL A 17 -1.79 11.99 -9.76
CA VAL A 17 -0.44 11.77 -9.22
C VAL A 17 0.02 13.06 -8.57
N MET A 18 0.44 12.96 -7.32
CA MET A 18 0.95 14.08 -6.53
C MET A 18 2.42 13.85 -6.21
N LEU A 19 3.22 14.89 -6.35
CA LEU A 19 4.61 14.92 -5.89
C LEU A 19 4.66 15.67 -4.56
N SER A 20 5.31 15.07 -3.57
CA SER A 20 5.53 15.69 -2.26
C SER A 20 7.01 15.68 -1.91
N CYS A 21 7.52 16.81 -1.46
CA CYS A 21 8.87 16.96 -0.96
C CYS A 21 8.84 17.94 0.22
N ASN A 22 9.25 17.49 1.40
CA ASN A 22 9.14 18.26 2.65
C ASN A 22 7.69 18.71 2.89
N GLU A 23 7.46 20.02 2.96
CA GLU A 23 6.15 20.62 3.18
C GLU A 23 5.42 20.98 1.88
N LEU A 24 6.08 20.82 0.73
CA LEU A 24 5.51 21.13 -0.59
C LEU A 24 4.86 19.90 -1.20
N SER A 25 3.62 20.08 -1.66
CA SER A 25 2.88 19.06 -2.44
C SER A 25 2.31 19.70 -3.69
N LEU A 26 2.56 19.08 -4.85
CA LEU A 26 2.14 19.55 -6.16
C LEU A 26 1.38 18.44 -6.89
N ASN A 27 0.30 18.80 -7.56
CA ASN A 27 -0.34 17.91 -8.51
C ASN A 27 0.54 17.78 -9.76
N TYR A 28 1.12 16.62 -9.98
CA TYR A 28 1.93 16.33 -11.17
C TYR A 28 1.04 16.06 -12.39
N ALA A 29 0.02 15.23 -12.20
CA ALA A 29 -0.94 14.90 -13.25
C ALA A 29 -2.33 14.66 -12.65
N ILE A 30 -3.36 15.09 -13.37
CA ILE A 30 -4.76 14.78 -13.10
C ILE A 30 -5.39 14.39 -14.43
N VAL A 31 -5.81 13.14 -14.57
CA VAL A 31 -6.42 12.61 -15.80
C VAL A 31 -7.85 12.19 -15.53
N LEU A 32 -8.78 12.65 -16.36
CA LEU A 32 -10.18 12.25 -16.31
C LEU A 32 -10.30 10.77 -16.70
N TYR A 33 -10.97 9.99 -15.88
CA TYR A 33 -11.26 8.59 -16.18
C TYR A 33 -12.59 8.48 -16.94
N ASP A 34 -12.51 8.26 -18.24
CA ASP A 34 -13.64 8.15 -19.18
C ASP A 34 -14.03 6.69 -19.50
N LYS A 35 -13.33 5.73 -18.90
CA LYS A 35 -13.44 4.25 -19.14
C LYS A 35 -12.88 3.75 -20.48
N SER A 36 -12.30 4.60 -21.32
CA SER A 36 -11.61 4.16 -22.54
C SER A 36 -10.35 3.34 -22.23
N HIS A 37 -9.66 3.70 -21.16
CA HIS A 37 -8.49 3.00 -20.61
C HIS A 37 -8.72 2.60 -19.15
N SER A 38 -8.05 1.57 -18.71
CA SER A 38 -8.07 1.23 -17.28
C SER A 38 -7.29 2.27 -16.47
N LYS A 39 -7.65 2.48 -15.21
CA LYS A 39 -6.89 3.38 -14.32
C LYS A 39 -5.43 2.97 -14.17
N ILE A 40 -5.13 1.68 -14.32
CA ILE A 40 -3.76 1.16 -14.28
C ILE A 40 -2.98 1.61 -15.53
N GLU A 41 -3.59 1.57 -16.71
CA GLU A 41 -2.96 2.05 -17.95
C GLU A 41 -2.69 3.56 -17.86
N ILE A 42 -3.66 4.35 -17.40
CA ILE A 42 -3.46 5.80 -17.18
C ILE A 42 -2.25 6.05 -16.25
N VAL A 43 -2.14 5.31 -15.15
CA VAL A 43 -0.98 5.45 -14.24
C VAL A 43 0.31 5.04 -14.94
N GLN A 44 0.31 4.01 -15.77
CA GLN A 44 1.50 3.58 -16.51
C GLN A 44 1.96 4.63 -17.53
N ASP A 45 1.03 5.30 -18.22
CA ASP A 45 1.36 6.39 -19.15
C ASP A 45 1.98 7.57 -18.38
N ILE A 46 1.40 7.96 -17.23
CA ILE A 46 1.98 9.00 -16.38
C ILE A 46 3.39 8.63 -15.91
N ILE A 47 3.62 7.36 -15.54
CA ILE A 47 4.95 6.89 -15.10
C ILE A 47 5.98 7.02 -16.23
N GLN A 48 5.63 6.78 -17.46
CA GLN A 48 6.57 6.88 -18.59
C GLN A 48 7.14 8.30 -18.73
N GLU A 49 6.30 9.30 -18.52
CA GLU A 49 6.69 10.72 -18.58
C GLU A 49 7.38 11.22 -17.30
N LEU A 50 7.16 10.54 -16.17
CA LEU A 50 7.75 10.93 -14.90
C LEU A 50 9.28 10.82 -14.93
N PRO A 51 10.04 11.87 -14.57
CA PRO A 51 11.49 11.79 -14.52
C PRO A 51 11.95 10.81 -13.43
N ARG A 52 13.16 10.27 -13.61
CA ARG A 52 13.80 9.49 -12.54
C ARG A 52 14.11 10.40 -11.35
N PRO A 53 13.85 9.95 -10.12
CA PRO A 53 14.19 10.76 -8.96
C PRO A 53 15.70 10.89 -8.81
N PRO A 54 16.24 12.10 -8.52
CA PRO A 54 17.68 12.31 -8.31
C PRO A 54 18.17 11.77 -6.97
N HIS A 55 17.26 11.52 -6.04
CA HIS A 55 17.52 11.00 -4.70
C HIS A 55 16.55 9.86 -4.36
N ALA A 56 16.72 9.27 -3.17
CA ALA A 56 15.77 8.27 -2.67
C ALA A 56 14.34 8.82 -2.65
N ALA A 57 13.44 8.16 -3.36
CA ALA A 57 12.04 8.55 -3.49
C ALA A 57 11.11 7.36 -3.32
N TYR A 58 9.91 7.65 -2.86
CA TYR A 58 8.90 6.65 -2.57
C TYR A 58 7.67 6.85 -3.45
N PHE A 59 7.16 5.77 -4.01
CA PHE A 59 5.83 5.73 -4.58
C PHE A 59 4.86 5.16 -3.55
N LEU A 60 3.86 5.96 -3.20
CA LEU A 60 2.83 5.58 -2.24
C LEU A 60 1.50 5.41 -2.97
N CYS A 61 0.83 4.30 -2.76
CA CYS A 61 -0.47 4.07 -3.37
C CYS A 61 -1.46 3.35 -2.44
N ASP A 62 -2.74 3.52 -2.72
CA ASP A 62 -3.79 2.74 -2.07
C ASP A 62 -3.83 1.29 -2.59
N SER A 63 -4.73 0.49 -2.02
CA SER A 63 -4.85 -0.93 -2.38
C SER A 63 -5.34 -1.18 -3.82
N TRP A 64 -5.90 -0.17 -4.47
CA TRP A 64 -6.35 -0.28 -5.86
C TRP A 64 -5.17 -0.34 -6.82
N TYR A 65 -4.16 0.50 -6.57
CA TYR A 65 -2.94 0.58 -7.40
C TYR A 65 -1.80 -0.31 -6.88
N ALA A 66 -1.95 -0.93 -5.72
CA ALA A 66 -0.98 -1.88 -5.16
C ALA A 66 -1.01 -3.23 -5.89
N SER A 67 -0.77 -3.19 -7.19
CA SER A 67 -0.64 -4.35 -8.08
C SER A 67 0.73 -4.35 -8.75
N ASN A 68 1.14 -5.50 -9.30
CA ASN A 68 2.49 -5.66 -9.84
C ASN A 68 2.83 -4.60 -10.89
N LYS A 69 1.94 -4.38 -11.88
CA LYS A 69 2.23 -3.47 -12.98
C LYS A 69 2.66 -2.07 -12.54
N PRO A 70 1.85 -1.28 -11.78
CA PRO A 70 2.29 0.03 -11.32
C PRO A 70 3.52 -0.02 -10.42
N MET A 71 3.54 -0.95 -9.43
CA MET A 71 4.64 -1.04 -8.49
C MET A 71 5.97 -1.37 -9.17
N ASP A 72 5.97 -2.32 -10.11
CA ASP A 72 7.16 -2.69 -10.87
C ASP A 72 7.61 -1.54 -11.78
N SER A 73 6.67 -0.82 -12.42
CA SER A 73 7.00 0.31 -13.29
C SER A 73 7.64 1.46 -12.50
N PHE A 74 7.12 1.79 -11.32
CA PHE A 74 7.75 2.78 -10.44
C PHE A 74 9.11 2.30 -9.91
N ALA A 75 9.25 1.02 -9.55
CA ALA A 75 10.52 0.46 -9.12
C ALA A 75 11.60 0.53 -10.24
N GLN A 76 11.23 0.25 -11.49
CA GLN A 76 12.13 0.39 -12.65
C GLN A 76 12.54 1.84 -12.90
N LYS A 77 11.70 2.81 -12.53
CA LYS A 77 12.05 4.25 -12.56
C LYS A 77 12.94 4.67 -11.40
N GLY A 78 13.19 3.81 -10.41
CA GLY A 78 14.06 4.09 -9.26
C GLY A 78 13.33 4.52 -7.98
N PHE A 79 12.02 4.36 -7.93
CA PHE A 79 11.24 4.59 -6.70
C PHE A 79 11.18 3.34 -5.82
N GLN A 80 11.23 3.52 -4.52
CA GLN A 80 10.82 2.48 -3.57
C GLN A 80 9.29 2.48 -3.47
N THR A 81 8.67 1.31 -3.67
CA THR A 81 7.21 1.24 -3.77
C THR A 81 6.57 0.76 -2.48
N ILE A 82 5.56 1.50 -2.00
CA ILE A 82 4.79 1.20 -0.79
C ILE A 82 3.31 1.25 -1.16
N GLY A 83 2.62 0.14 -1.02
CA GLY A 83 1.20 0.03 -1.33
C GLY A 83 0.39 -0.54 -0.18
N ALA A 84 -0.85 -0.08 -0.04
CA ALA A 84 -1.78 -0.64 0.93
C ALA A 84 -2.16 -2.08 0.54
N LEU A 85 -2.01 -3.01 1.46
CA LEU A 85 -2.31 -4.42 1.23
C LEU A 85 -3.80 -4.71 1.43
N ARG A 86 -4.43 -5.31 0.44
CA ARG A 86 -5.80 -5.85 0.61
C ARG A 86 -5.76 -7.07 1.52
N THR A 87 -6.69 -7.16 2.45
CA THR A 87 -6.75 -8.23 3.47
C THR A 87 -6.89 -9.64 2.91
N ASN A 88 -7.38 -9.78 1.68
CA ASN A 88 -7.51 -11.06 0.97
C ASN A 88 -6.26 -11.44 0.15
N ARG A 89 -5.21 -10.63 0.15
CA ARG A 89 -3.96 -10.97 -0.56
C ARG A 89 -3.26 -12.15 0.11
N ILE A 90 -2.69 -12.98 -0.74
CA ILE A 90 -1.89 -14.14 -0.32
C ILE A 90 -0.49 -13.68 0.06
N VAL A 91 -0.09 -14.04 1.25
CA VAL A 91 1.25 -13.86 1.81
C VAL A 91 1.84 -15.23 2.10
N TYR A 92 3.11 -15.43 1.78
CA TYR A 92 3.84 -16.63 2.14
C TYR A 92 4.70 -16.30 3.37
N HIS A 93 4.25 -16.78 4.52
CA HIS A 93 4.96 -16.60 5.77
C HIS A 93 5.38 -17.98 6.31
N ASN A 94 6.66 -18.15 6.64
CA ASN A 94 7.23 -19.42 7.08
C ASN A 94 6.84 -20.60 6.16
N GLN A 95 6.91 -20.37 4.83
CA GLN A 95 6.51 -21.33 3.78
C GLN A 95 5.00 -21.66 3.76
N VAL A 96 4.20 -21.08 4.63
CA VAL A 96 2.74 -21.28 4.65
C VAL A 96 2.07 -20.21 3.78
N LYS A 97 1.25 -20.68 2.84
CA LYS A 97 0.44 -19.84 1.96
C LYS A 97 -0.88 -19.51 2.63
N GLN A 98 -1.12 -18.25 2.97
CA GLN A 98 -2.37 -17.84 3.62
C GLN A 98 -2.75 -16.39 3.28
N GLN A 99 -4.01 -16.03 3.50
CA GLN A 99 -4.46 -14.66 3.31
C GLN A 99 -4.01 -13.78 4.50
N ALA A 100 -3.70 -12.52 4.24
CA ALA A 100 -3.28 -11.57 5.29
C ALA A 100 -4.28 -11.51 6.46
N LYS A 101 -5.60 -11.55 6.17
CA LYS A 101 -6.65 -11.55 7.21
C LYS A 101 -6.68 -12.80 8.09
N GLN A 102 -6.14 -13.94 7.61
CA GLN A 102 -6.12 -15.19 8.37
C GLN A 102 -4.90 -15.26 9.30
N PHE A 103 -3.81 -14.70 8.85
CA PHE A 103 -2.55 -14.70 9.55
C PHE A 103 -2.47 -13.57 10.61
N ALA A 104 -3.01 -12.39 10.31
CA ALA A 104 -2.93 -11.23 11.19
C ALA A 104 -3.46 -11.44 12.62
N PRO A 105 -4.57 -12.17 12.87
CA PRO A 105 -5.07 -12.41 14.23
C PRO A 105 -4.18 -13.29 15.10
N GLY A 106 -3.27 -14.06 14.50
CA GLY A 106 -2.34 -14.96 15.22
C GLY A 106 -1.08 -14.28 15.74
N ILE A 107 -0.85 -13.00 15.44
CA ILE A 107 0.33 -12.28 15.87
C ILE A 107 0.17 -11.79 17.31
N CYS A 108 1.22 -11.98 18.11
CA CYS A 108 1.25 -11.60 19.52
C CYS A 108 2.26 -10.48 19.77
N LYS A 109 2.09 -9.72 20.85
CA LYS A 109 3.04 -8.66 21.26
C LYS A 109 4.47 -9.15 21.47
N ASN A 110 4.62 -10.40 21.92
CA ASN A 110 5.92 -11.00 22.24
C ASN A 110 6.62 -11.63 21.02
N ASP A 111 6.04 -11.53 19.82
CA ASP A 111 6.69 -12.00 18.61
C ASP A 111 7.94 -11.14 18.32
N PRO A 112 9.11 -11.76 18.05
CA PRO A 112 10.36 -11.03 17.82
C PRO A 112 10.32 -10.07 16.62
N ASN A 113 9.35 -10.26 15.72
CA ASN A 113 9.14 -9.39 14.57
C ASN A 113 8.16 -8.24 14.86
N VAL A 114 7.69 -8.10 16.10
CA VAL A 114 6.80 -7.01 16.54
C VAL A 114 7.62 -5.93 17.21
N SER A 115 7.41 -4.69 16.79
CA SER A 115 8.04 -3.50 17.37
C SER A 115 6.97 -2.46 17.73
N LEU A 116 7.17 -1.73 18.82
CA LEU A 116 6.34 -0.58 19.14
C LEU A 116 6.86 0.63 18.37
N VAL A 117 6.00 1.25 17.58
CA VAL A 117 6.31 2.43 16.75
C VAL A 117 5.36 3.55 17.10
N THR A 118 5.90 4.72 17.39
CA THR A 118 5.11 5.93 17.66
C THR A 118 5.15 6.89 16.48
N VAL A 119 3.98 7.27 15.99
CA VAL A 119 3.81 8.23 14.91
C VAL A 119 2.97 9.41 15.41
N GLY A 120 3.59 10.56 15.56
CA GLY A 120 2.97 11.72 16.20
C GLY A 120 2.56 11.41 17.65
N LYS A 121 1.25 11.46 17.94
CA LYS A 121 0.69 11.19 19.28
C LYS A 121 0.10 9.77 19.42
N ARG A 122 0.35 8.87 18.49
CA ARG A 122 -0.25 7.54 18.48
C ARG A 122 0.83 6.47 18.41
N SER A 123 0.68 5.42 19.21
CA SER A 123 1.56 4.26 19.21
C SER A 123 0.87 3.04 18.59
N TYR A 124 1.65 2.26 17.88
CA TYR A 124 1.21 1.06 17.17
C TYR A 124 2.22 -0.06 17.40
N TYR A 125 1.74 -1.27 17.58
CA TYR A 125 2.56 -2.45 17.41
C TYR A 125 2.61 -2.80 15.94
N VAL A 126 3.81 -2.88 15.38
CA VAL A 126 4.04 -3.16 13.96
C VAL A 126 4.76 -4.50 13.83
N TYR A 127 4.09 -5.45 13.23
CA TYR A 127 4.69 -6.72 12.84
C TYR A 127 5.30 -6.58 11.44
N ARG A 128 6.56 -7.00 11.30
CA ARG A 128 7.30 -7.00 10.04
C ARG A 128 7.52 -8.42 9.57
N CYS A 129 6.99 -8.75 8.39
CA CYS A 129 7.22 -10.02 7.73
C CYS A 129 7.92 -9.78 6.39
N GLN A 130 9.04 -10.43 6.18
CA GLN A 130 9.69 -10.48 4.88
C GLN A 130 9.41 -11.84 4.23
N GLY A 131 9.00 -11.81 2.98
CA GLY A 131 8.69 -13.05 2.29
C GLY A 131 8.13 -12.83 0.90
N LYS A 132 7.68 -13.93 0.31
CA LYS A 132 7.06 -13.92 -1.00
C LYS A 132 5.60 -13.50 -0.88
N MET A 133 5.20 -12.56 -1.67
CA MET A 133 3.81 -12.20 -1.90
C MET A 133 3.45 -12.51 -3.36
N ASN A 134 2.19 -12.74 -3.66
CA ASN A 134 1.76 -13.09 -5.02
C ASN A 134 2.23 -12.04 -6.02
N GLY A 135 3.19 -12.40 -6.87
CA GLY A 135 3.82 -11.53 -7.87
C GLY A 135 5.12 -10.83 -7.43
N HIS A 136 5.46 -10.79 -6.13
CA HIS A 136 6.69 -10.19 -5.61
C HIS A 136 7.49 -11.20 -4.82
N LYS A 137 8.76 -11.40 -5.20
CA LYS A 137 9.63 -12.40 -4.54
C LYS A 137 10.15 -11.92 -3.18
N ASP A 138 10.41 -10.63 -3.04
CA ASP A 138 11.02 -9.99 -1.88
C ASP A 138 10.15 -8.84 -1.38
N ALA A 139 8.97 -9.18 -0.87
CA ALA A 139 8.07 -8.19 -0.29
C ALA A 139 8.28 -8.07 1.22
N VAL A 140 8.22 -6.85 1.73
CA VAL A 140 8.08 -6.60 3.16
C VAL A 140 6.63 -6.25 3.44
N VAL A 141 5.98 -7.05 4.27
CA VAL A 141 4.61 -6.81 4.72
C VAL A 141 4.65 -6.25 6.14
N LEU A 142 4.00 -5.11 6.34
CA LEU A 142 3.83 -4.49 7.65
C LEU A 142 2.36 -4.60 8.06
N LEU A 143 2.13 -5.15 9.25
CA LEU A 143 0.80 -5.18 9.87
C LEU A 143 0.84 -4.31 11.12
N SER A 144 0.01 -3.26 11.15
CA SER A 144 -0.04 -2.35 12.28
C SER A 144 -1.30 -2.56 13.11
N TYR A 145 -1.12 -2.60 14.41
CA TYR A 145 -2.19 -2.75 15.40
C TYR A 145 -2.15 -1.55 16.34
N PRO A 146 -3.27 -0.84 16.54
CA PRO A 146 -3.33 0.21 17.54
C PRO A 146 -2.96 -0.35 18.91
N GLU A 147 -2.13 0.35 19.67
CA GLU A 147 -1.61 -0.12 20.97
C GLU A 147 -2.75 -0.59 21.91
N LYS A 148 -3.86 0.15 21.95
CA LYS A 148 -5.00 -0.15 22.82
C LYS A 148 -5.80 -1.41 22.42
N SER A 149 -5.68 -1.87 21.18
CA SER A 149 -6.48 -3.00 20.64
C SER A 149 -5.64 -4.24 20.36
N PHE A 150 -4.33 -4.16 20.54
CA PHE A 150 -3.46 -5.31 20.31
C PHE A 150 -3.51 -6.27 21.51
N ARG A 151 -3.93 -7.48 21.25
CA ARG A 151 -4.13 -8.50 22.27
C ARG A 151 -2.79 -9.04 22.76
N GLU A 152 -2.68 -9.25 24.06
CA GLU A 152 -1.65 -10.10 24.63
C GLU A 152 -1.92 -11.55 24.25
N ALA A 153 -0.84 -12.32 23.96
CA ALA A 153 -1.00 -13.75 23.77
C ALA A 153 -1.71 -14.33 24.99
N LYS A 154 -2.78 -15.08 24.77
CA LYS A 154 -3.28 -15.96 25.82
C LYS A 154 -2.18 -16.97 26.11
N ALA A 155 -1.68 -16.96 27.35
CA ALA A 155 -0.79 -17.97 27.87
C ALA A 155 -1.43 -19.37 27.74
#